data_4b1ef85a2905629df4f20994f3c26aa1
#
_entry.id   4b1ef85a2905629df4f20994f3c26aa1
#
_cell.length_a   1.000
_cell.length_b   1.000
_cell.length_c   1.000
_cell.angle_alpha   90.00
_cell.angle_beta   90.00
_cell.angle_gamma   90.00
#
_symmetry.space_group_name_H-M   'P 1'
#
loop_
_entity.id
_entity.type
_entity.pdbx_description
1 polymer ?
#
loop_
_entity_poly.entity_id
_entity_poly.type
_entity_poly.pdbx_seq_one_letter_code
_entity_poly.pdbx_strand_id
1 'polypeptide(L)'
;VAAKARAVWTLAQLAAHLRRASRRRRGGGGIGRRRLESGGIEDNATRLRRHEAAHFLTAYLVGILPKGYTLSSLDAFKTYGAFNIQAGCAFCDGEFQREVQQGKITSTSLDRFACVAMAGICMEYILFGFAEGGLSDVRQLDGLLQALAFTQKKSDSQVRWAVLNTTSLLRRHLDLTETLAEYMARGASVGECVALIEREVAKKRLEGGLV
;
A
#
# COMPACT_ATOMS: atom_id res chain seq x y z
N VAL A 1 -15.70 -23.50 4.66
CA VAL A 1 -15.10 -22.15 4.90
C VAL A 1 -13.58 -22.22 5.17
N ALA A 2 -12.98 -23.43 5.27
CA ALA A 2 -11.60 -23.61 5.73
C ALA A 2 -10.51 -23.70 4.63
N ALA A 3 -10.80 -23.44 3.36
CA ALA A 3 -9.88 -23.75 2.26
C ALA A 3 -9.18 -22.53 1.61
N LYS A 4 -9.38 -21.29 2.09
CA LYS A 4 -8.78 -20.07 1.48
C LYS A 4 -7.59 -19.47 2.24
N ALA A 5 -7.07 -20.12 3.27
CA ALA A 5 -6.01 -19.56 4.12
C ALA A 5 -4.58 -19.99 3.73
N ARG A 6 -4.33 -20.45 2.50
CA ARG A 6 -3.01 -20.98 2.08
C ARG A 6 -2.34 -20.18 0.96
N ALA A 7 -2.18 -18.90 1.12
CA ALA A 7 -1.22 -18.16 0.29
C ALA A 7 -0.30 -17.34 1.17
N VAL A 8 0.55 -18.01 1.92
CA VAL A 8 1.69 -17.35 2.55
C VAL A 8 2.74 -17.16 1.45
N TRP A 9 2.69 -16.02 0.80
CA TRP A 9 3.62 -15.68 -0.26
C TRP A 9 5.01 -15.40 0.34
N THR A 10 6.05 -15.95 -0.26
CA THR A 10 7.41 -15.45 -0.04
C THR A 10 7.58 -14.14 -0.80
N LEU A 11 8.52 -13.31 -0.41
CA LEU A 11 8.84 -12.05 -1.10
C LEU A 11 9.13 -12.28 -2.59
N ALA A 12 9.87 -13.35 -2.90
CA ALA A 12 10.17 -13.75 -4.27
C ALA A 12 8.92 -14.17 -5.06
N GLN A 13 7.99 -14.90 -4.43
CA GLN A 13 6.72 -15.31 -5.04
C GLN A 13 5.82 -14.10 -5.30
N LEU A 14 5.73 -13.17 -4.35
CA LEU A 14 4.97 -11.92 -4.49
C LEU A 14 5.54 -11.07 -5.63
N ALA A 15 6.86 -10.85 -5.65
CA ALA A 15 7.54 -10.12 -6.71
C ALA A 15 7.38 -10.80 -8.09
N ALA A 16 7.42 -12.14 -8.15
CA ALA A 16 7.18 -12.89 -9.38
C ALA A 16 5.73 -12.77 -9.85
N HIS A 17 4.76 -12.80 -8.93
CA HIS A 17 3.35 -12.62 -9.23
C HIS A 17 3.09 -11.23 -9.83
N LEU A 18 3.57 -10.18 -9.19
CA LEU A 18 3.43 -8.80 -9.65
C LEU A 18 4.13 -8.55 -10.99
N ARG A 19 5.32 -9.14 -11.23
CA ARG A 19 5.99 -9.08 -12.53
C ARG A 19 5.19 -9.76 -13.64
N ARG A 20 4.52 -10.88 -13.36
CA ARG A 20 3.65 -11.58 -14.34
C ARG A 20 2.40 -10.74 -14.67
N ALA A 21 1.77 -10.14 -13.68
CA ALA A 21 0.64 -9.24 -13.87
C ALA A 21 1.02 -8.03 -14.74
N SER A 22 2.14 -7.38 -14.45
CA SER A 22 2.69 -6.27 -15.22
C SER A 22 3.02 -6.63 -16.68
N ARG A 23 3.56 -7.84 -16.94
CA ARG A 23 3.83 -8.32 -18.32
C ARG A 23 2.54 -8.58 -19.10
N ARG A 24 1.49 -9.11 -18.48
CA ARG A 24 0.18 -9.30 -19.12
C ARG A 24 -0.43 -8.00 -19.60
N ARG A 25 -0.27 -6.89 -18.86
CA ARG A 25 -0.70 -5.56 -19.28
C ARG A 25 0.05 -5.04 -20.52
N ARG A 26 1.35 -5.30 -20.64
CA ARG A 26 2.17 -4.85 -21.77
C ARG A 26 2.03 -5.67 -23.03
N GLY A 27 1.61 -6.94 -22.91
CA GLY A 27 1.46 -7.87 -24.05
C GLY A 27 0.06 -7.94 -24.66
N GLY A 28 -0.91 -7.22 -24.14
CA GLY A 28 -2.32 -7.29 -24.52
C GLY A 28 -2.73 -6.34 -25.67
N GLY A 29 -1.89 -6.13 -26.64
CA GLY A 29 -2.27 -5.51 -27.91
C GLY A 29 -2.71 -6.58 -28.91
N GLY A 30 -4.00 -6.94 -28.94
CA GLY A 30 -4.55 -7.76 -30.02
C GLY A 30 -5.54 -8.83 -29.59
N ILE A 31 -6.83 -8.57 -29.89
CA ILE A 31 -7.91 -9.53 -30.20
C ILE A 31 -8.34 -10.49 -29.06
N GLY A 32 -9.55 -10.25 -28.57
CA GLY A 32 -10.30 -11.22 -27.80
C GLY A 32 -11.16 -10.61 -26.68
N ARG A 33 -12.09 -9.72 -27.02
CA ARG A 33 -13.22 -9.37 -26.14
C ARG A 33 -14.06 -10.62 -25.89
N ARG A 34 -13.72 -11.41 -24.88
CA ARG A 34 -14.71 -12.22 -24.18
C ARG A 34 -15.27 -11.40 -23.03
N ARG A 35 -16.45 -10.90 -23.26
CA ARG A 35 -17.37 -10.33 -22.29
C ARG A 35 -17.63 -11.39 -21.23
N LEU A 36 -16.98 -11.33 -20.08
CA LEU A 36 -17.42 -11.99 -18.88
C LEU A 36 -18.41 -11.04 -18.20
N GLU A 37 -19.62 -11.53 -18.04
CA GLU A 37 -20.79 -10.82 -17.55
C GLU A 37 -20.59 -10.32 -16.12
N SER A 38 -21.02 -9.05 -15.89
CA SER A 38 -21.48 -8.43 -14.64
C SER A 38 -20.63 -8.57 -13.37
N GLY A 39 -19.35 -8.24 -13.46
CA GLY A 39 -18.61 -7.63 -12.36
C GLY A 39 -17.87 -6.45 -12.98
N GLY A 40 -18.31 -5.23 -12.71
CA GLY A 40 -17.76 -4.04 -13.35
C GLY A 40 -16.25 -4.07 -13.32
N ILE A 41 -15.63 -3.90 -14.49
CA ILE A 41 -14.17 -3.68 -14.59
C ILE A 41 -13.95 -2.37 -13.84
N GLU A 42 -13.54 -2.48 -12.60
CA GLU A 42 -13.20 -1.32 -11.82
C GLU A 42 -12.07 -0.58 -12.52
N ASP A 43 -12.28 0.70 -12.79
CA ASP A 43 -11.33 1.54 -13.49
C ASP A 43 -9.97 1.51 -12.76
N ASN A 44 -8.89 1.40 -13.52
CA ASN A 44 -7.52 1.42 -13.00
C ASN A 44 -7.25 2.62 -12.07
N ALA A 45 -7.93 3.75 -12.32
CA ALA A 45 -7.83 4.94 -11.50
C ALA A 45 -8.43 4.72 -10.10
N THR A 46 -9.55 4.05 -9.99
CA THR A 46 -10.19 3.73 -8.71
C THR A 46 -9.35 2.73 -7.92
N ARG A 47 -8.80 1.71 -8.57
CA ARG A 47 -7.85 0.78 -7.95
C ARG A 47 -6.64 1.51 -7.38
N LEU A 48 -6.03 2.41 -8.17
CA LEU A 48 -4.88 3.20 -7.74
C LEU A 48 -5.20 4.10 -6.55
N ARG A 49 -6.36 4.77 -6.55
CA ARG A 49 -6.79 5.63 -5.43
C ARG A 49 -6.88 4.86 -4.12
N ARG A 50 -7.45 3.66 -4.14
CA ARG A 50 -7.56 2.78 -2.97
C ARG A 50 -6.20 2.26 -2.52
N HIS A 51 -5.32 1.94 -3.45
CA HIS A 51 -3.94 1.55 -3.20
C HIS A 51 -3.20 2.65 -2.43
N GLU A 52 -3.24 3.88 -2.92
CA GLU A 52 -2.59 5.02 -2.30
C GLU A 52 -3.24 5.44 -0.96
N ALA A 53 -4.57 5.37 -0.87
CA ALA A 53 -5.28 5.62 0.39
C ALA A 53 -4.89 4.60 1.47
N ALA A 54 -4.64 3.35 1.10
CA ALA A 54 -4.16 2.33 2.03
C ALA A 54 -2.75 2.66 2.55
N HIS A 55 -1.84 3.12 1.70
CA HIS A 55 -0.52 3.61 2.12
C HIS A 55 -0.64 4.78 3.09
N PHE A 56 -1.45 5.78 2.73
CA PHE A 56 -1.68 6.98 3.56
C PHE A 56 -2.23 6.62 4.93
N LEU A 57 -3.32 5.85 4.97
CA LEU A 57 -3.97 5.44 6.21
C LEU A 57 -3.06 4.57 7.09
N THR A 58 -2.41 3.57 6.50
CA THR A 58 -1.50 2.68 7.23
C THR A 58 -0.36 3.49 7.86
N ALA A 59 0.28 4.38 7.09
CA ALA A 59 1.35 5.23 7.61
C ALA A 59 0.88 6.06 8.81
N TYR A 60 -0.25 6.74 8.68
CA TYR A 60 -0.80 7.55 9.76
C TYR A 60 -1.08 6.73 11.02
N LEU A 61 -1.74 5.58 10.88
CA LEU A 61 -2.09 4.72 12.01
C LEU A 61 -0.88 4.05 12.69
N VAL A 62 0.23 3.83 11.98
CA VAL A 62 1.48 3.32 12.59
C VAL A 62 2.39 4.45 13.10
N GLY A 63 1.97 5.71 13.01
CA GLY A 63 2.67 6.87 13.54
C GLY A 63 3.69 7.49 12.58
N ILE A 64 3.55 7.28 11.27
CA ILE A 64 4.34 7.95 10.23
C ILE A 64 3.48 9.03 9.58
N LEU A 65 3.94 10.28 9.59
CA LEU A 65 3.18 11.40 9.03
C LEU A 65 3.24 11.42 7.51
N PRO A 66 2.11 11.31 6.78
CA PRO A 66 2.07 11.57 5.36
C PRO A 66 2.43 13.04 5.05
N LYS A 67 3.33 13.25 4.10
CA LYS A 67 3.78 14.56 3.64
C LYS A 67 3.02 15.03 2.40
N GLY A 68 2.61 14.09 1.56
CA GLY A 68 1.91 14.35 0.32
C GLY A 68 1.52 13.06 -0.37
N TYR A 69 0.69 13.18 -1.38
CA TYR A 69 0.32 12.06 -2.24
C TYR A 69 0.08 12.52 -3.68
N THR A 70 0.19 11.59 -4.62
CA THR A 70 -0.19 11.79 -6.02
C THR A 70 -0.90 10.55 -6.53
N LEU A 71 -1.99 10.75 -7.28
CA LEU A 71 -2.83 9.67 -7.78
C LEU A 71 -2.62 9.38 -9.28
N SER A 72 -1.75 10.13 -9.93
CA SER A 72 -1.38 9.90 -11.33
C SER A 72 0.05 10.35 -11.60
N SER A 73 0.67 9.79 -12.65
CA SER A 73 1.99 10.24 -13.10
C SER A 73 1.96 11.68 -13.61
N LEU A 74 0.80 12.17 -14.09
CA LEU A 74 0.59 13.56 -14.49
C LEU A 74 0.59 14.51 -13.30
N ASP A 75 -0.06 14.14 -12.20
CA ASP A 75 -0.06 14.91 -10.96
C ASP A 75 1.32 14.91 -10.32
N ALA A 76 2.01 13.77 -10.37
CA ALA A 76 3.39 13.66 -9.94
C ALA A 76 4.32 14.59 -10.75
N PHE A 77 4.12 14.65 -12.06
CA PHE A 77 4.86 15.59 -12.92
C PHE A 77 4.59 17.06 -12.57
N LYS A 78 3.32 17.45 -12.39
CA LYS A 78 2.94 18.81 -12.00
C LYS A 78 3.53 19.22 -10.64
N THR A 79 3.60 18.27 -9.71
CA THR A 79 4.05 18.52 -8.33
C THR A 79 5.57 18.54 -8.20
N TYR A 80 6.27 17.69 -8.96
CA TYR A 80 7.71 17.44 -8.79
C TYR A 80 8.56 17.79 -10.02
N GLY A 81 7.94 18.12 -11.16
CA GLY A 81 8.63 18.56 -12.37
C GLY A 81 9.45 17.50 -13.12
N ALA A 82 9.27 16.21 -12.82
CA ALA A 82 10.05 15.14 -13.44
C ALA A 82 9.15 14.07 -14.10
N PHE A 83 9.56 13.62 -15.29
CA PHE A 83 8.76 12.71 -16.15
C PHE A 83 8.79 11.23 -15.73
N ASN A 84 9.40 10.77 -14.72
CA ASN A 84 9.45 9.34 -14.33
C ASN A 84 9.01 9.10 -12.89
N ILE A 85 8.20 9.99 -12.33
CA ILE A 85 7.67 9.80 -10.97
C ILE A 85 6.39 8.98 -11.08
N GLN A 86 6.36 7.85 -10.39
CA GLN A 86 5.14 7.06 -10.21
C GLN A 86 4.21 7.78 -9.23
N ALA A 87 2.90 7.54 -9.36
CA ALA A 87 1.94 7.90 -8.33
C ALA A 87 2.37 7.24 -7.01
N GLY A 88 2.17 7.93 -5.91
CA GLY A 88 2.58 7.41 -4.62
C GLY A 88 2.38 8.39 -3.48
N CYS A 89 2.51 7.88 -2.26
CA CYS A 89 2.52 8.65 -1.03
C CYS A 89 3.95 8.96 -0.60
N ALA A 90 4.18 10.22 -0.21
CA ALA A 90 5.41 10.66 0.42
C ALA A 90 5.21 10.76 1.93
N PHE A 91 6.21 10.37 2.71
CA PHE A 91 6.15 10.32 4.17
C PHE A 91 7.25 11.14 4.81
N CYS A 92 6.97 11.64 6.01
CA CYS A 92 7.91 12.37 6.86
C CYS A 92 8.18 11.51 8.11
N ASP A 93 9.31 10.83 8.11
CA ASP A 93 9.78 10.05 9.26
C ASP A 93 11.25 10.41 9.54
N GLY A 94 11.42 11.44 10.39
CA GLY A 94 12.74 11.95 10.75
C GLY A 94 13.54 10.97 11.63
N GLU A 95 12.88 10.05 12.33
CA GLU A 95 13.53 9.00 13.10
C GLU A 95 14.10 7.93 12.16
N PHE A 96 13.28 7.42 11.26
CA PHE A 96 13.72 6.48 10.24
C PHE A 96 14.85 7.02 9.39
N GLN A 97 14.76 8.28 8.94
CA GLN A 97 15.84 8.91 8.15
C GLN A 97 17.16 8.96 8.92
N ARG A 98 17.14 9.32 10.20
CA ARG A 98 18.34 9.33 11.05
C ARG A 98 18.91 7.92 11.24
N GLU A 99 18.06 6.93 11.50
CA GLU A 99 18.45 5.53 11.63
C GLU A 99 19.09 4.99 10.34
N VAL A 100 18.54 5.31 9.17
CA VAL A 100 19.11 4.95 7.87
C VAL A 100 20.48 5.59 7.67
N GLN A 101 20.61 6.88 7.97
CA GLN A 101 21.90 7.59 7.87
C GLN A 101 22.97 7.02 8.80
N GLN A 102 22.57 6.54 9.97
CA GLN A 102 23.47 5.89 10.93
C GLN A 102 23.75 4.41 10.64
N GLY A 103 23.05 3.83 9.64
CA GLY A 103 23.14 2.41 9.32
C GLY A 103 22.57 1.48 10.41
N LYS A 104 21.73 1.99 11.31
CA LYS A 104 21.13 1.25 12.42
C LYS A 104 19.62 1.46 12.45
N ILE A 105 18.88 0.57 11.82
CA ILE A 105 17.42 0.60 11.80
C ILE A 105 16.89 -0.23 12.96
N THR A 106 16.01 0.37 13.78
CA THR A 106 15.32 -0.32 14.86
C THR A 106 14.26 -1.29 14.31
N SER A 107 13.90 -2.31 15.09
CA SER A 107 12.83 -3.22 14.71
C SER A 107 11.50 -2.48 14.52
N THR A 108 11.22 -1.50 15.37
CA THR A 108 9.99 -0.70 15.29
C THR A 108 9.92 0.09 13.98
N SER A 109 11.00 0.76 13.59
CA SER A 109 11.07 1.51 12.33
C SER A 109 10.96 0.59 11.12
N LEU A 110 11.61 -0.58 11.16
CA LEU A 110 11.49 -1.59 10.11
C LEU A 110 10.06 -2.14 10.00
N ASP A 111 9.42 -2.44 11.12
CA ASP A 111 8.06 -2.95 11.16
C ASP A 111 7.05 -1.95 10.59
N ARG A 112 7.16 -0.67 10.98
CA ARG A 112 6.34 0.43 10.43
C ARG A 112 6.54 0.55 8.92
N PHE A 113 7.79 0.63 8.48
CA PHE A 113 8.12 0.72 7.05
C PHE A 113 7.58 -0.47 6.27
N ALA A 114 7.77 -1.70 6.77
CA ALA A 114 7.28 -2.92 6.12
C ALA A 114 5.74 -2.94 6.01
N CYS A 115 5.01 -2.50 7.06
CA CYS A 115 3.56 -2.37 7.02
C CYS A 115 3.10 -1.37 5.96
N VAL A 116 3.73 -0.19 5.92
CA VAL A 116 3.41 0.83 4.92
C VAL A 116 3.70 0.32 3.51
N ALA A 117 4.88 -0.26 3.28
CA ALA A 117 5.25 -0.81 1.97
C ALA A 117 4.27 -1.88 1.45
N MET A 118 3.66 -2.66 2.34
CA MET A 118 2.71 -3.72 1.95
C MET A 118 1.26 -3.23 1.84
N ALA A 119 0.95 -1.99 2.22
CA ALA A 119 -0.43 -1.52 2.39
C ALA A 119 -1.26 -1.56 1.09
N GLY A 120 -0.75 -1.00 0.01
CA GLY A 120 -1.47 -0.98 -1.27
C GLY A 120 -1.75 -2.38 -1.81
N ILE A 121 -0.76 -3.28 -1.71
CA ILE A 121 -0.90 -4.69 -2.13
C ILE A 121 -1.94 -5.42 -1.28
N CYS A 122 -1.92 -5.21 0.04
CA CYS A 122 -2.88 -5.79 0.96
C CYS A 122 -4.30 -5.29 0.66
N MET A 123 -4.47 -4.01 0.36
CA MET A 123 -5.76 -3.43 0.00
C MET A 123 -6.30 -4.01 -1.31
N GLU A 124 -5.47 -4.08 -2.36
CA GLU A 124 -5.88 -4.71 -3.61
C GLU A 124 -6.29 -6.18 -3.39
N TYR A 125 -5.55 -6.92 -2.55
CA TYR A 125 -5.90 -8.30 -2.25
C TYR A 125 -7.20 -8.44 -1.46
N ILE A 126 -7.47 -7.53 -0.51
CA ILE A 126 -8.73 -7.52 0.26
C ILE A 126 -9.92 -7.31 -0.67
N LEU A 127 -9.81 -6.35 -1.60
CA LEU A 127 -10.90 -5.96 -2.48
C LEU A 127 -11.12 -6.91 -3.66
N PHE A 128 -10.03 -7.38 -4.28
CA PHE A 128 -10.09 -8.09 -5.57
C PHE A 128 -9.63 -9.55 -5.50
N GLY A 129 -9.07 -9.99 -4.36
CA GLY A 129 -8.48 -11.32 -4.23
C GLY A 129 -7.13 -11.50 -4.94
N PHE A 130 -6.61 -10.44 -5.57
CA PHE A 130 -5.29 -10.40 -6.21
C PHE A 130 -4.77 -8.97 -6.28
N ALA A 131 -3.44 -8.81 -6.39
CA ALA A 131 -2.81 -7.50 -6.54
C ALA A 131 -2.12 -7.39 -7.91
N GLU A 132 -2.23 -6.25 -8.55
CA GLU A 132 -1.57 -5.91 -9.81
C GLU A 132 -0.55 -4.78 -9.64
N GLY A 133 -0.77 -3.89 -8.68
CA GLY A 133 0.13 -2.81 -8.28
C GLY A 133 1.19 -3.22 -7.26
N GLY A 134 2.01 -2.26 -6.80
CA GLY A 134 2.92 -2.43 -5.66
C GLY A 134 4.25 -3.12 -5.96
N LEU A 135 4.65 -3.30 -7.22
CA LEU A 135 5.97 -3.86 -7.52
C LEU A 135 7.12 -2.95 -7.06
N SER A 136 6.92 -1.64 -7.11
CA SER A 136 7.86 -0.64 -6.56
C SER A 136 8.01 -0.78 -5.06
N ASP A 137 6.90 -0.96 -4.35
CA ASP A 137 6.86 -1.05 -2.89
C ASP A 137 7.57 -2.30 -2.39
N VAL A 138 7.31 -3.44 -3.08
CA VAL A 138 8.04 -4.68 -2.82
C VAL A 138 9.54 -4.53 -3.05
N ARG A 139 9.96 -3.83 -4.12
CA ARG A 139 11.38 -3.60 -4.41
C ARG A 139 12.04 -2.71 -3.37
N GLN A 140 11.34 -1.68 -2.89
CA GLN A 140 11.86 -0.81 -1.83
C GLN A 140 12.05 -1.59 -0.53
N LEU A 141 11.06 -2.40 -0.13
CA LEU A 141 11.18 -3.25 1.06
C LEU A 141 12.28 -4.30 0.90
N ASP A 142 12.36 -4.98 -0.24
CA ASP A 142 13.41 -5.96 -0.53
C ASP A 142 14.81 -5.33 -0.48
N GLY A 143 14.98 -4.16 -1.10
CA GLY A 143 16.24 -3.40 -1.06
C GLY A 143 16.66 -3.03 0.36
N LEU A 144 15.73 -2.61 1.21
CA LEU A 144 16.02 -2.32 2.62
C LEU A 144 16.43 -3.59 3.38
N LEU A 145 15.71 -4.70 3.20
CA LEU A 145 16.01 -5.96 3.87
C LEU A 145 17.38 -6.52 3.44
N GLN A 146 17.74 -6.37 2.17
CA GLN A 146 19.08 -6.71 1.64
C GLN A 146 20.16 -5.81 2.23
N ALA A 147 19.92 -4.51 2.32
CA ALA A 147 20.87 -3.56 2.95
C ALA A 147 21.11 -3.87 4.43
N LEU A 148 20.13 -4.43 5.12
CA LEU A 148 20.22 -4.92 6.50
C LEU A 148 20.84 -6.33 6.60
N ALA A 149 21.32 -6.90 5.49
CA ALA A 149 21.91 -8.24 5.41
C ALA A 149 20.97 -9.35 5.94
N PHE A 150 19.65 -9.20 5.73
CA PHE A 150 18.69 -10.23 6.11
C PHE A 150 18.85 -11.46 5.23
N THR A 151 18.87 -12.64 5.86
CA THR A 151 18.75 -13.90 5.12
C THR A 151 17.35 -14.00 4.48
N GLN A 152 17.22 -14.76 3.40
CA GLN A 152 15.91 -14.97 2.73
C GLN A 152 14.81 -15.40 3.73
N LYS A 153 15.13 -16.33 4.65
CA LYS A 153 14.19 -16.79 5.68
C LYS A 153 13.74 -15.65 6.60
N LYS A 154 14.63 -14.76 6.98
CA LYS A 154 14.32 -13.61 7.84
C LYS A 154 13.48 -12.57 7.07
N SER A 155 13.83 -12.29 5.81
CA SER A 155 13.05 -11.42 4.93
C SER A 155 11.63 -11.94 4.71
N ASP A 156 11.47 -13.22 4.40
CA ASP A 156 10.14 -13.85 4.23
C ASP A 156 9.31 -13.80 5.52
N SER A 157 9.96 -13.92 6.68
CA SER A 157 9.28 -13.80 7.98
C SER A 157 8.79 -12.38 8.23
N GLN A 158 9.62 -11.37 7.93
CA GLN A 158 9.28 -9.96 8.04
C GLN A 158 8.10 -9.58 7.12
N VAL A 159 8.14 -10.03 5.87
CA VAL A 159 7.06 -9.78 4.91
C VAL A 159 5.75 -10.44 5.36
N ARG A 160 5.79 -11.70 5.82
CA ARG A 160 4.59 -12.37 6.34
C ARG A 160 3.99 -11.64 7.51
N TRP A 161 4.83 -11.20 8.44
CA TRP A 161 4.40 -10.42 9.61
C TRP A 161 3.75 -9.11 9.17
N ALA A 162 4.38 -8.35 8.28
CA ALA A 162 3.86 -7.10 7.75
C ALA A 162 2.50 -7.29 7.03
N VAL A 163 2.39 -8.29 6.15
CA VAL A 163 1.13 -8.59 5.44
C VAL A 163 0.00 -8.93 6.42
N LEU A 164 0.26 -9.73 7.45
CA LEU A 164 -0.76 -10.09 8.44
C LEU A 164 -1.24 -8.87 9.23
N ASN A 165 -0.32 -8.05 9.73
CA ASN A 165 -0.65 -6.86 10.51
C ASN A 165 -1.37 -5.81 9.65
N THR A 166 -0.85 -5.52 8.46
CA THR A 166 -1.44 -4.56 7.53
C THR A 166 -2.83 -4.99 7.07
N THR A 167 -3.00 -6.28 6.73
CA THR A 167 -4.32 -6.81 6.35
C THR A 167 -5.33 -6.70 7.49
N SER A 168 -4.91 -6.99 8.73
CA SER A 168 -5.76 -6.85 9.91
C SER A 168 -6.16 -5.40 10.16
N LEU A 169 -5.21 -4.48 10.03
CA LEU A 169 -5.43 -3.04 10.17
C LEU A 169 -6.40 -2.52 9.12
N LEU A 170 -6.15 -2.80 7.85
CA LEU A 170 -6.99 -2.33 6.74
C LEU A 170 -8.41 -2.90 6.80
N ARG A 171 -8.58 -4.17 7.20
CA ARG A 171 -9.92 -4.77 7.36
C ARG A 171 -10.75 -4.08 8.43
N ARG A 172 -10.13 -3.62 9.54
CA ARG A 172 -10.83 -2.87 10.58
C ARG A 172 -11.25 -1.47 10.12
N HIS A 173 -10.54 -0.92 9.15
CA HIS A 173 -10.71 0.45 8.66
C HIS A 173 -11.09 0.50 7.18
N LEU A 174 -11.76 -0.55 6.67
CA LEU A 174 -12.06 -0.65 5.24
C LEU A 174 -12.89 0.54 4.75
N ASP A 175 -14.00 0.85 5.42
CA ASP A 175 -14.89 1.96 5.07
C ASP A 175 -14.16 3.32 5.14
N LEU A 176 -13.26 3.47 6.13
CA LEU A 176 -12.44 4.67 6.24
C LEU A 176 -11.45 4.78 5.08
N THR A 177 -10.85 3.65 4.65
CA THR A 177 -9.94 3.64 3.50
C THR A 177 -10.67 4.02 2.21
N GLU A 178 -11.89 3.52 2.00
CA GLU A 178 -12.74 3.90 0.86
C GLU A 178 -13.07 5.40 0.88
N THR A 179 -13.54 5.92 2.01
CA THR A 179 -13.85 7.35 2.17
C THR A 179 -12.62 8.21 1.95
N LEU A 180 -11.46 7.79 2.46
CA LEU A 180 -10.19 8.49 2.26
C LEU A 180 -9.78 8.51 0.79
N ALA A 181 -9.93 7.39 0.07
CA ALA A 181 -9.67 7.32 -1.35
C ALA A 181 -10.51 8.31 -2.17
N GLU A 182 -11.77 8.51 -1.78
CA GLU A 182 -12.64 9.52 -2.40
C GLU A 182 -12.20 10.95 -2.09
N TYR A 183 -11.78 11.23 -0.83
CA TYR A 183 -11.24 12.54 -0.44
C TYR A 183 -9.98 12.86 -1.25
N MET A 184 -9.04 11.92 -1.32
CA MET A 184 -7.84 12.07 -2.10
C MET A 184 -8.13 12.27 -3.60
N ALA A 185 -9.14 11.59 -4.14
CA ALA A 185 -9.57 11.75 -5.54
C ALA A 185 -10.11 13.14 -5.86
N ARG A 186 -10.67 13.83 -4.88
CA ARG A 186 -11.16 15.23 -5.00
C ARG A 186 -10.03 16.26 -4.81
N GLY A 187 -8.80 15.82 -4.56
CA GLY A 187 -7.65 16.69 -4.33
C GLY A 187 -7.57 17.28 -2.92
N ALA A 188 -8.13 16.57 -1.92
CA ALA A 188 -8.05 17.01 -0.53
C ALA A 188 -6.60 17.16 -0.07
N SER A 189 -6.32 18.19 0.72
CA SER A 189 -5.01 18.38 1.32
C SER A 189 -4.68 17.27 2.34
N VAL A 190 -3.40 17.09 2.64
CA VAL A 190 -2.96 16.16 3.69
C VAL A 190 -3.66 16.44 5.01
N GLY A 191 -3.81 17.73 5.37
CA GLY A 191 -4.49 18.14 6.60
C GLY A 191 -5.96 17.73 6.63
N GLU A 192 -6.69 17.87 5.53
CA GLU A 192 -8.08 17.42 5.42
C GLU A 192 -8.20 15.89 5.50
N CYS A 193 -7.28 15.15 4.87
CA CYS A 193 -7.21 13.70 4.99
C CYS A 193 -6.95 13.25 6.43
N VAL A 194 -6.02 13.89 7.14
CA VAL A 194 -5.73 13.62 8.55
C VAL A 194 -6.94 13.92 9.42
N ALA A 195 -7.60 15.09 9.23
CA ALA A 195 -8.80 15.47 9.97
C ALA A 195 -9.96 14.47 9.76
N LEU A 196 -10.11 13.93 8.55
CA LEU A 196 -11.05 12.84 8.26
C LEU A 196 -10.73 11.61 9.10
N ILE A 197 -9.46 11.15 9.08
CA ILE A 197 -9.02 9.96 9.81
C ILE A 197 -9.30 10.12 11.30
N GLU A 198 -8.89 11.24 11.89
CA GLU A 198 -9.09 11.52 13.33
C GLU A 198 -10.57 11.50 13.72
N ARG A 199 -11.42 12.14 12.92
CA ARG A 199 -12.87 12.16 13.16
C ARG A 199 -13.47 10.75 13.16
N GLU A 200 -13.14 9.94 12.15
CA GLU A 200 -13.72 8.61 12.01
C GLU A 200 -13.15 7.61 13.05
N VAL A 201 -11.88 7.76 13.43
CA VAL A 201 -11.29 6.97 14.52
C VAL A 201 -11.91 7.36 15.87
N ALA A 202 -12.09 8.65 16.14
CA ALA A 202 -12.75 9.12 17.36
C ALA A 202 -14.20 8.62 17.46
N LYS A 203 -14.95 8.66 16.36
CA LYS A 203 -16.31 8.13 16.27
C LYS A 203 -16.36 6.63 16.63
N LYS A 204 -15.49 5.82 16.05
CA LYS A 204 -15.41 4.38 16.36
C LYS A 204 -15.08 4.11 17.83
N ARG A 205 -14.23 4.92 18.44
CA ARG A 205 -13.93 4.81 19.90
C ARG A 205 -15.16 5.07 20.75
N LEU A 206 -15.96 6.07 20.41
CA LEU A 206 -17.20 6.41 21.14
C LEU A 206 -18.27 5.34 20.99
N GLU A 207 -18.33 4.67 19.83
CA GLU A 207 -19.26 3.56 19.56
C GLU A 207 -18.83 2.23 20.21
N GLY A 208 -17.74 2.20 21.00
CA GLY A 208 -17.24 1.02 21.70
C GLY A 208 -16.47 0.03 20.83
N GLY A 209 -16.09 0.46 19.64
CA GLY A 209 -15.25 -0.35 18.74
C GLY A 209 -13.79 -0.36 19.19
N LEU A 210 -13.15 -1.55 19.15
CA LEU A 210 -11.69 -1.65 19.23
C LEU A 210 -11.07 -0.96 18.01
N VAL A 211 -10.28 0.07 18.27
CA VAL A 211 -9.48 0.77 17.25
C VAL A 211 -8.26 -0.04 16.84
#